data_ac9a90f738a747f54d5530c7cbaff4c7
#
_entry.id   ac9a90f738a747f54d5530c7cbaff4c7
#
_cell.length_a   1.000
_cell.length_b   1.000
_cell.length_c   1.000
_cell.angle_alpha   90.00
_cell.angle_beta   90.00
_cell.angle_gamma   90.00
#
_symmetry.space_group_name_H-M   'P 1'
#
loop_
_entity.id
_entity.type
_entity.pdbx_description
1 polymer ?
#
loop_
_entity_poly.entity_id
_entity_poly.type
_entity_poly.pdbx_seq_one_letter_code
_entity_poly.pdbx_strand_id
1 'polypeptide(L)'
;LGATDKEALARAIGAGIATGFSGVIRVDVENDLNDPDHYTTWVGQAGLGLPDESYYREEAQAGLRRDYVAHIARMAELAGLPARLGTTAQDLAERVMALETALAAGHWDRVTCRDIERMNNPRTWDEIVSSAPDLPWRAWREGVAAAASAAGARMGPFLSRAIVEQPDYLAHAAGVWRSTPLDDLRAWAAWHVVHGRAPLLSSDFVEESF
;
A
#
# COMPACT_ATOMS: atom_id res chain seq x y z
N LEU A 1 -7.55 -11.70 4.95
CA LEU A 1 -8.41 -11.72 6.14
C LEU A 1 -7.91 -12.68 7.23
N GLY A 2 -7.28 -13.80 6.87
CA GLY A 2 -6.82 -14.84 7.83
C GLY A 2 -5.45 -14.60 8.46
N ALA A 3 -4.83 -13.44 8.27
CA ALA A 3 -3.55 -13.12 8.89
C ALA A 3 -3.70 -13.04 10.42
N THR A 4 -2.89 -13.81 11.15
CA THR A 4 -2.93 -13.92 12.62
C THR A 4 -2.01 -12.92 13.31
N ASP A 5 -1.08 -12.34 12.56
CA ASP A 5 -0.10 -11.35 13.01
C ASP A 5 0.34 -10.46 11.84
N LYS A 6 1.14 -9.43 12.15
CA LYS A 6 1.63 -8.47 11.15
C LYS A 6 2.59 -9.08 10.13
N GLU A 7 3.32 -10.13 10.49
CA GLU A 7 4.20 -10.83 9.55
C GLU A 7 3.38 -11.64 8.53
N ALA A 8 2.36 -12.36 8.99
CA ALA A 8 1.43 -13.08 8.12
C ALA A 8 0.70 -12.11 7.15
N LEU A 9 0.31 -10.93 7.65
CA LEU A 9 -0.30 -9.90 6.81
C LEU A 9 0.70 -9.35 5.78
N ALA A 10 1.93 -9.04 6.19
CA ALA A 10 2.96 -8.57 5.27
C ALA A 10 3.30 -9.62 4.19
N ARG A 11 3.34 -10.90 4.56
CA ARG A 11 3.50 -12.00 3.58
C ARG A 11 2.38 -12.03 2.56
N ALA A 12 1.13 -11.85 3.01
CA ALA A 12 -0.02 -11.78 2.10
C ALA A 12 0.05 -10.54 1.18
N ILE A 13 0.46 -9.39 1.71
CA ILE A 13 0.67 -8.16 0.92
C ILE A 13 1.76 -8.38 -0.12
N GLY A 14 2.91 -8.97 0.26
CA GLY A 14 3.98 -9.28 -0.68
C GLY A 14 3.53 -10.21 -1.81
N ALA A 15 2.73 -11.23 -1.50
CA ALA A 15 2.13 -12.09 -2.52
C ALA A 15 1.16 -11.34 -3.46
N GLY A 16 0.51 -10.30 -2.94
CA GLY A 16 -0.44 -9.46 -3.69
C GLY A 16 0.21 -8.59 -4.77
N ILE A 17 1.50 -8.29 -4.67
CA ILE A 17 2.22 -7.45 -5.65
C ILE A 17 2.08 -7.99 -7.06
N ALA A 18 2.21 -9.30 -7.25
CA ALA A 18 2.05 -9.95 -8.56
C ALA A 18 0.66 -9.72 -9.18
N THR A 19 -0.30 -9.25 -8.41
CA THR A 19 -1.68 -8.95 -8.82
C THR A 19 -2.04 -7.47 -8.72
N GLY A 20 -1.03 -6.58 -8.55
CA GLY A 20 -1.21 -5.13 -8.51
C GLY A 20 -1.62 -4.55 -7.15
N PHE A 21 -1.45 -5.30 -6.06
CA PHE A 21 -1.67 -4.79 -4.71
C PHE A 21 -0.36 -4.32 -4.08
N SER A 22 -0.22 -3.02 -3.85
CA SER A 22 1.06 -2.43 -3.43
C SER A 22 1.31 -2.43 -1.91
N GLY A 23 0.30 -2.45 -1.08
CA GLY A 23 0.50 -2.29 0.37
C GLY A 23 0.78 -0.84 0.78
N VAL A 24 1.50 -0.64 1.90
CA VAL A 24 1.87 0.71 2.38
C VAL A 24 3.06 1.31 1.64
N ILE A 25 3.72 0.51 0.82
CA ILE A 25 4.79 0.93 -0.10
C ILE A 25 4.48 0.42 -1.51
N ARG A 26 4.82 1.20 -2.51
CA ARG A 26 4.82 0.79 -3.92
C ARG A 26 6.17 0.16 -4.26
N VAL A 27 6.13 -0.91 -5.03
CA VAL A 27 7.34 -1.55 -5.56
C VAL A 27 7.07 -1.91 -7.01
N ASP A 28 7.83 -1.30 -7.91
CA ASP A 28 7.72 -1.47 -9.35
C ASP A 28 9.08 -1.79 -9.97
N VAL A 29 9.09 -2.12 -11.27
CA VAL A 29 10.28 -2.31 -12.06
C VAL A 29 10.22 -1.35 -13.24
N GLU A 30 11.16 -0.42 -13.29
CA GLU A 30 11.26 0.65 -14.28
C GLU A 30 12.72 0.80 -14.75
N ASN A 31 12.95 1.65 -15.76
CA ASN A 31 14.29 1.98 -16.19
C ASN A 31 15.13 2.59 -15.04
N ASP A 32 16.38 2.19 -14.94
CA ASP A 32 17.31 2.81 -13.99
C ASP A 32 17.68 4.21 -14.48
N LEU A 33 17.45 5.23 -13.63
CA LEU A 33 17.82 6.61 -13.97
C LEU A 33 19.33 6.82 -14.14
N ASN A 34 20.14 5.95 -13.55
CA ASN A 34 21.60 6.03 -13.59
C ASN A 34 22.21 5.13 -14.67
N ASP A 35 21.43 4.21 -15.23
CA ASP A 35 21.82 3.29 -16.31
C ASP A 35 20.59 2.93 -17.16
N PRO A 36 20.18 3.82 -18.10
CA PRO A 36 18.91 3.70 -18.83
C PRO A 36 18.77 2.44 -19.70
N ASP A 37 19.85 1.73 -19.94
CA ASP A 37 19.85 0.45 -20.68
C ASP A 37 19.41 -0.74 -19.81
N HIS A 38 19.24 -0.52 -18.49
CA HIS A 38 18.85 -1.53 -17.53
C HIS A 38 17.57 -1.16 -16.78
N TYR A 39 16.86 -2.19 -16.32
CA TYR A 39 15.75 -2.06 -15.40
C TYR A 39 16.22 -2.18 -13.96
N THR A 40 15.60 -1.42 -13.06
CA THR A 40 15.83 -1.54 -11.62
C THR A 40 14.51 -1.56 -10.86
N THR A 41 14.57 -1.95 -9.60
CA THR A 41 13.41 -1.87 -8.70
C THR A 41 13.27 -0.44 -8.20
N TRP A 42 12.03 0.04 -8.16
CA TRP A 42 11.66 1.33 -7.57
C TRP A 42 10.82 1.08 -6.34
N VAL A 43 11.07 1.86 -5.29
CA VAL A 43 10.33 1.80 -4.03
C VAL A 43 9.82 3.19 -3.69
N GLY A 44 8.52 3.34 -3.54
CA GLY A 44 7.90 4.64 -3.31
C GLY A 44 6.74 4.60 -2.33
N GLN A 45 6.20 5.78 -2.07
CA GLN A 45 5.03 5.98 -1.21
C GLN A 45 3.77 5.36 -1.82
N ALA A 46 2.92 4.78 -0.96
CA ALA A 46 1.65 4.16 -1.35
C ALA A 46 0.68 4.07 -0.16
N GLY A 47 -0.43 3.39 -0.37
CA GLY A 47 -1.37 3.03 0.69
C GLY A 47 -2.54 3.98 0.87
N LEU A 48 -2.73 4.92 -0.07
CA LEU A 48 -3.86 5.84 -0.10
C LEU A 48 -4.89 5.39 -1.13
N GLY A 49 -6.16 5.59 -0.84
CA GLY A 49 -7.24 5.38 -1.80
C GLY A 49 -7.69 6.68 -2.47
N LEU A 50 -7.48 7.84 -1.84
CA LEU A 50 -7.66 9.15 -2.48
C LEU A 50 -6.38 9.54 -3.26
N PRO A 51 -6.49 10.48 -4.23
CA PRO A 51 -5.44 10.71 -5.24
C PRO A 51 -4.07 11.15 -4.70
N ASP A 52 -4.03 11.90 -3.60
CA ASP A 52 -2.79 12.34 -2.95
C ASP A 52 -3.03 12.78 -1.49
N GLU A 53 -1.95 13.15 -0.80
CA GLU A 53 -1.93 13.52 0.61
C GLU A 53 -2.80 14.75 0.94
N SER A 54 -2.96 15.68 0.00
CA SER A 54 -3.72 16.92 0.22
C SER A 54 -5.20 16.65 0.49
N TYR A 55 -5.74 15.60 -0.11
CA TYR A 55 -7.12 15.18 0.11
C TYR A 55 -7.41 14.77 1.55
N TYR A 56 -6.39 14.31 2.28
CA TYR A 56 -6.52 13.89 3.68
C TYR A 56 -6.43 15.05 4.68
N ARG A 57 -5.77 16.17 4.32
CA ARG A 57 -5.49 17.29 5.24
C ARG A 57 -6.23 18.59 4.95
N GLU A 58 -6.51 18.88 3.66
CA GLU A 58 -7.09 20.18 3.30
C GLU A 58 -8.58 20.27 3.65
N GLU A 59 -8.98 21.37 4.27
CA GLU A 59 -10.37 21.61 4.66
C GLU A 59 -11.31 21.65 3.45
N ALA A 60 -10.84 22.15 2.32
CA ALA A 60 -11.58 22.15 1.06
C ALA A 60 -12.04 20.74 0.61
N GLN A 61 -11.34 19.70 1.05
CA GLN A 61 -11.62 18.30 0.71
C GLN A 61 -12.47 17.58 1.78
N ALA A 62 -12.94 18.27 2.81
CA ALA A 62 -13.70 17.64 3.89
C ALA A 62 -15.00 16.97 3.40
N GLY A 63 -15.66 17.53 2.38
CA GLY A 63 -16.82 16.91 1.72
C GLY A 63 -16.46 15.57 1.10
N LEU A 64 -15.44 15.57 0.26
CA LEU A 64 -14.98 14.38 -0.44
C LEU A 64 -14.50 13.28 0.52
N ARG A 65 -13.85 13.63 1.65
CA ARG A 65 -13.50 12.64 2.67
C ARG A 65 -14.74 11.96 3.28
N ARG A 66 -15.83 12.70 3.52
CA ARG A 66 -17.09 12.09 4.01
C ARG A 66 -17.68 11.14 2.97
N ASP A 67 -17.70 11.55 1.71
CA ASP A 67 -18.23 10.74 0.61
C ASP A 67 -17.38 9.47 0.43
N TYR A 68 -16.06 9.59 0.55
CA TYR A 68 -15.13 8.46 0.49
C TYR A 68 -15.35 7.46 1.64
N VAL A 69 -15.52 7.92 2.88
CA VAL A 69 -15.85 7.03 4.02
C VAL A 69 -17.18 6.30 3.77
N ALA A 70 -18.20 7.00 3.26
CA ALA A 70 -19.48 6.38 2.92
C ALA A 70 -19.32 5.35 1.78
N HIS A 71 -18.50 5.64 0.78
CA HIS A 71 -18.17 4.71 -0.30
C HIS A 71 -17.47 3.44 0.23
N ILE A 72 -16.45 3.59 1.08
CA ILE A 72 -15.77 2.44 1.71
C ILE A 72 -16.79 1.56 2.45
N ALA A 73 -17.70 2.16 3.23
CA ALA A 73 -18.70 1.43 3.97
C ALA A 73 -19.63 0.62 3.05
N ARG A 74 -20.13 1.21 1.96
CA ARG A 74 -21.00 0.51 0.99
C ARG A 74 -20.27 -0.64 0.31
N MET A 75 -19.05 -0.41 -0.15
CA MET A 75 -18.22 -1.44 -0.78
C MET A 75 -17.87 -2.58 0.18
N ALA A 76 -17.61 -2.26 1.46
CA ALA A 76 -17.35 -3.25 2.49
C ALA A 76 -18.56 -4.16 2.74
N GLU A 77 -19.78 -3.59 2.74
CA GLU A 77 -21.02 -4.36 2.83
C GLU A 77 -21.20 -5.30 1.63
N LEU A 78 -21.04 -4.79 0.40
CA LEU A 78 -21.10 -5.59 -0.81
C LEU A 78 -20.12 -6.78 -0.78
N ALA A 79 -18.93 -6.57 -0.24
CA ALA A 79 -17.89 -7.59 -0.12
C ALA A 79 -18.06 -8.51 1.10
N GLY A 80 -19.04 -8.26 1.97
CA GLY A 80 -19.26 -9.02 3.20
C GLY A 80 -18.10 -8.92 4.20
N LEU A 81 -17.33 -7.84 4.16
CA LEU A 81 -16.17 -7.63 5.03
C LEU A 81 -16.56 -7.47 6.51
N PRO A 82 -17.66 -6.76 6.88
CA PRO A 82 -18.04 -6.57 8.26
C PRO A 82 -18.22 -7.89 9.02
N ALA A 83 -18.95 -8.83 8.44
CA ALA A 83 -19.17 -10.14 9.05
C ALA A 83 -17.88 -10.96 9.19
N ARG A 84 -16.95 -10.84 8.24
CA ARG A 84 -15.67 -11.56 8.25
C ARG A 84 -14.66 -10.99 9.23
N LEU A 85 -14.75 -9.69 9.53
CA LEU A 85 -13.82 -8.98 10.42
C LEU A 85 -14.42 -8.72 11.81
N GLY A 86 -15.70 -9.05 12.05
CA GLY A 86 -16.36 -8.86 13.33
C GLY A 86 -16.54 -7.38 13.69
N THR A 87 -16.88 -6.53 12.71
CA THR A 87 -17.04 -5.08 12.87
C THR A 87 -18.27 -4.60 12.09
N THR A 88 -18.58 -3.32 12.14
CA THR A 88 -19.57 -2.68 11.24
C THR A 88 -18.90 -2.11 10.01
N ALA A 89 -19.65 -1.89 8.93
CA ALA A 89 -19.12 -1.24 7.73
C ALA A 89 -18.61 0.18 8.00
N GLN A 90 -19.34 0.92 8.82
CA GLN A 90 -18.97 2.27 9.20
C GLN A 90 -17.67 2.30 10.02
N ASP A 91 -17.54 1.44 11.02
CA ASP A 91 -16.32 1.32 11.85
C ASP A 91 -15.11 0.88 10.99
N LEU A 92 -15.33 -0.06 10.05
CA LEU A 92 -14.29 -0.45 9.08
C LEU A 92 -13.84 0.74 8.24
N ALA A 93 -14.76 1.52 7.69
CA ALA A 93 -14.46 2.67 6.85
C ALA A 93 -13.70 3.76 7.62
N GLU A 94 -14.09 4.03 8.86
CA GLU A 94 -13.40 4.99 9.73
C GLU A 94 -11.97 4.56 10.07
N ARG A 95 -11.74 3.26 10.32
CA ARG A 95 -10.39 2.69 10.55
C ARG A 95 -9.51 2.80 9.31
N VAL A 96 -10.07 2.50 8.13
CA VAL A 96 -9.37 2.68 6.85
C VAL A 96 -8.96 4.14 6.66
N MET A 97 -9.91 5.07 6.82
CA MET A 97 -9.65 6.51 6.66
C MET A 97 -8.61 7.01 7.66
N ALA A 98 -8.63 6.53 8.91
CA ALA A 98 -7.65 6.89 9.92
C ALA A 98 -6.24 6.42 9.56
N LEU A 99 -6.10 5.17 9.08
CA LEU A 99 -4.81 4.65 8.65
C LEU A 99 -4.27 5.37 7.42
N GLU A 100 -5.10 5.59 6.40
CA GLU A 100 -4.70 6.34 5.20
C GLU A 100 -4.30 7.77 5.53
N THR A 101 -5.02 8.43 6.46
CA THR A 101 -4.65 9.77 6.96
C THR A 101 -3.28 9.75 7.65
N ALA A 102 -3.01 8.72 8.46
CA ALA A 102 -1.71 8.56 9.10
C ALA A 102 -0.58 8.33 8.09
N LEU A 103 -0.81 7.54 7.04
CA LEU A 103 0.15 7.36 5.94
C LEU A 103 0.36 8.65 5.14
N ALA A 104 -0.74 9.33 4.79
CA ALA A 104 -0.73 10.57 4.02
C ALA A 104 0.11 11.67 4.69
N ALA A 105 0.16 11.70 6.02
CA ALA A 105 0.97 12.67 6.77
C ALA A 105 2.48 12.57 6.48
N GLY A 106 2.97 11.43 5.96
CA GLY A 106 4.36 11.24 5.56
C GLY A 106 4.58 11.29 4.05
N HIS A 107 3.52 11.38 3.25
CA HIS A 107 3.66 11.47 1.78
C HIS A 107 4.27 12.81 1.37
N TRP A 108 5.11 12.76 0.37
CA TRP A 108 5.51 13.96 -0.37
C TRP A 108 4.35 14.46 -1.22
N ASP A 109 4.26 15.78 -1.35
CA ASP A 109 3.28 16.41 -2.22
C ASP A 109 3.57 16.15 -3.71
N ARG A 110 2.54 16.38 -4.55
CA ARG A 110 2.61 16.12 -6.00
C ARG A 110 3.67 16.95 -6.73
N VAL A 111 4.04 18.11 -6.22
CA VAL A 111 5.07 18.96 -6.85
C VAL A 111 6.44 18.38 -6.55
N THR A 112 6.69 18.04 -5.30
CA THR A 112 7.93 17.38 -4.86
C THR A 112 8.13 16.04 -5.56
N CYS A 113 7.07 15.24 -5.78
CA CYS A 113 7.12 13.98 -6.52
C CYS A 113 7.40 14.11 -8.04
N ARG A 114 7.59 15.33 -8.57
CA ARG A 114 8.03 15.56 -9.96
C ARG A 114 9.53 15.87 -10.06
N ASP A 115 10.19 16.05 -8.93
CA ASP A 115 11.62 16.31 -8.87
C ASP A 115 12.39 15.00 -8.95
N ILE A 116 12.78 14.62 -10.17
CA ILE A 116 13.46 13.36 -10.47
C ILE A 116 14.80 13.26 -9.72
N GLU A 117 15.52 14.37 -9.53
CA GLU A 117 16.80 14.36 -8.81
C GLU A 117 16.58 14.00 -7.33
N ARG A 118 15.55 14.54 -6.71
CA ARG A 118 15.19 14.20 -5.32
C ARG A 118 14.70 12.76 -5.16
N MET A 119 14.01 12.23 -6.17
CA MET A 119 13.49 10.85 -6.16
C MET A 119 14.57 9.81 -6.51
N ASN A 120 15.71 10.21 -7.06
CA ASN A 120 16.77 9.28 -7.46
C ASN A 120 17.70 8.95 -6.28
N ASN A 121 17.25 8.07 -5.38
CA ASN A 121 18.04 7.64 -4.23
C ASN A 121 18.36 6.13 -4.34
N PRO A 122 19.40 5.74 -5.08
CA PRO A 122 19.80 4.33 -5.16
C PRO A 122 20.24 3.81 -3.80
N ARG A 123 19.69 2.66 -3.38
CA ARG A 123 19.95 1.98 -2.12
C ARG A 123 20.13 0.50 -2.33
N THR A 124 20.97 -0.12 -1.53
CA THR A 124 21.01 -1.56 -1.35
C THR A 124 19.81 -2.04 -0.53
N TRP A 125 19.49 -3.32 -0.62
CA TRP A 125 18.44 -3.92 0.20
C TRP A 125 18.67 -3.73 1.71
N ASP A 126 19.90 -3.89 2.17
CA ASP A 126 20.25 -3.74 3.58
C ASP A 126 20.05 -2.29 4.07
N GLU A 127 20.35 -1.30 3.25
CA GLU A 127 20.07 0.12 3.55
C GLU A 127 18.57 0.39 3.62
N ILE A 128 17.76 -0.20 2.72
CA ILE A 128 16.29 -0.07 2.75
C ILE A 128 15.73 -0.66 4.04
N VAL A 129 16.11 -1.91 4.37
CA VAL A 129 15.67 -2.59 5.58
C VAL A 129 16.09 -1.81 6.84
N SER A 130 17.30 -1.30 6.86
CA SER A 130 17.82 -0.53 8.01
C SER A 130 17.13 0.81 8.19
N SER A 131 16.63 1.43 7.10
CA SER A 131 15.92 2.71 7.15
C SER A 131 14.48 2.59 7.67
N ALA A 132 13.89 1.41 7.59
CA ALA A 132 12.50 1.14 7.98
C ALA A 132 12.37 -0.22 8.71
N PRO A 133 13.02 -0.42 9.86
CA PRO A 133 13.17 -1.74 10.50
C PRO A 133 11.86 -2.30 11.06
N ASP A 134 10.86 -1.46 11.31
CA ASP A 134 9.56 -1.87 11.82
C ASP A 134 8.62 -2.45 10.74
N LEU A 135 8.98 -2.37 9.44
CA LEU A 135 8.29 -3.11 8.41
C LEU A 135 8.77 -4.56 8.37
N PRO A 136 7.88 -5.55 8.28
CA PRO A 136 8.25 -6.97 8.29
C PRO A 136 8.78 -7.42 6.91
N TRP A 137 9.88 -6.82 6.47
CA TRP A 137 10.50 -6.99 5.16
C TRP A 137 10.75 -8.44 4.76
N ARG A 138 11.20 -9.26 5.73
CA ARG A 138 11.47 -10.68 5.49
C ARG A 138 10.19 -11.41 5.08
N ALA A 139 9.12 -11.25 5.87
CA ALA A 139 7.84 -11.89 5.60
C ALA A 139 7.23 -11.39 4.28
N TRP A 140 7.30 -10.07 4.03
CA TRP A 140 6.88 -9.47 2.77
C TRP A 140 7.63 -10.08 1.57
N ARG A 141 8.95 -10.18 1.64
CA ARG A 141 9.79 -10.76 0.58
C ARG A 141 9.50 -12.26 0.35
N GLU A 142 9.22 -13.01 1.42
CA GLU A 142 8.77 -14.41 1.33
C GLU A 142 7.46 -14.51 0.54
N GLY A 143 6.53 -13.59 0.74
CA GLY A 143 5.28 -13.51 -0.03
C GLY A 143 5.51 -13.23 -1.51
N VAL A 144 6.36 -12.25 -1.83
CA VAL A 144 6.74 -11.96 -3.22
C VAL A 144 7.37 -13.18 -3.90
N ALA A 145 8.30 -13.86 -3.21
CA ALA A 145 8.97 -15.05 -3.73
C ALA A 145 7.99 -16.21 -3.99
N ALA A 146 7.03 -16.41 -3.08
CA ALA A 146 6.01 -17.44 -3.24
C ALA A 146 5.12 -17.17 -4.45
N ALA A 147 4.68 -15.91 -4.65
CA ALA A 147 3.88 -15.52 -5.81
C ALA A 147 4.66 -15.68 -7.12
N ALA A 148 5.92 -15.26 -7.16
CA ALA A 148 6.78 -15.43 -8.33
C ALA A 148 6.95 -16.92 -8.68
N SER A 149 7.20 -17.77 -7.68
CA SER A 149 7.35 -19.21 -7.88
C SER A 149 6.05 -19.85 -8.41
N ALA A 150 4.89 -19.44 -7.89
CA ALA A 150 3.59 -19.91 -8.35
C ALA A 150 3.31 -19.51 -9.81
N ALA A 151 3.84 -18.37 -10.25
CA ALA A 151 3.78 -17.90 -11.63
C ALA A 151 4.87 -18.52 -12.55
N GLY A 152 5.70 -19.44 -12.05
CA GLY A 152 6.83 -20.02 -12.80
C GLY A 152 8.00 -19.05 -13.01
N ALA A 153 8.00 -17.91 -12.32
CA ALA A 153 9.06 -16.92 -12.39
C ALA A 153 10.14 -17.17 -11.33
N ARG A 154 11.35 -16.68 -11.59
CA ARG A 154 12.43 -16.67 -10.59
C ARG A 154 12.60 -15.26 -10.04
N MET A 155 12.67 -15.14 -8.73
CA MET A 155 13.19 -13.94 -8.08
C MET A 155 14.71 -13.87 -8.38
N GLY A 156 15.07 -13.14 -9.42
CA GLY A 156 16.48 -12.82 -9.70
C GLY A 156 17.06 -11.87 -8.65
N PRO A 157 17.92 -10.91 -9.00
CA PRO A 157 18.46 -9.90 -8.09
C PRO A 157 17.43 -8.85 -7.66
N PHE A 158 16.13 -9.13 -7.80
CA PHE A 158 15.01 -8.29 -7.37
C PHE A 158 15.25 -7.81 -5.93
N LEU A 159 15.24 -6.53 -5.74
CA LEU A 159 15.54 -5.85 -4.47
C LEU A 159 17.01 -5.97 -3.97
N SER A 160 17.95 -6.50 -4.76
CA SER A 160 19.37 -6.37 -4.35
C SER A 160 19.80 -4.91 -4.28
N ARG A 161 19.23 -4.10 -5.16
CA ARG A 161 19.35 -2.64 -5.24
C ARG A 161 18.03 -2.08 -5.74
N ALA A 162 17.62 -0.91 -5.25
CA ALA A 162 16.44 -0.19 -5.70
C ALA A 162 16.68 1.31 -5.70
N ILE A 163 15.93 2.05 -6.50
CA ILE A 163 15.78 3.50 -6.35
C ILE A 163 14.65 3.75 -5.36
N VAL A 164 14.96 4.40 -4.25
CA VAL A 164 13.96 4.81 -3.24
C VAL A 164 13.53 6.24 -3.54
N GLU A 165 12.27 6.41 -3.94
CA GLU A 165 11.76 7.72 -4.35
C GLU A 165 11.62 8.70 -3.19
N GLN A 166 11.06 8.24 -2.07
CA GLN A 166 10.81 9.05 -0.87
C GLN A 166 11.44 8.36 0.35
N PRO A 167 12.75 8.56 0.62
CA PRO A 167 13.45 7.84 1.69
C PRO A 167 12.89 8.06 3.10
N ASP A 168 12.43 9.25 3.41
CA ASP A 168 11.84 9.62 4.69
C ASP A 168 10.44 9.00 4.89
N TYR A 169 9.70 8.80 3.79
CA TYR A 169 8.42 8.10 3.85
C TYR A 169 8.56 6.65 4.34
N LEU A 170 9.62 5.94 3.97
CA LEU A 170 9.80 4.55 4.43
C LEU A 170 9.85 4.44 5.95
N ALA A 171 10.58 5.34 6.61
CA ALA A 171 10.64 5.38 8.07
C ALA A 171 9.29 5.78 8.68
N HIS A 172 8.57 6.72 8.06
CA HIS A 172 7.22 7.11 8.46
C HIS A 172 6.24 5.93 8.36
N ALA A 173 6.17 5.27 7.21
CA ALA A 173 5.31 4.11 6.98
C ALA A 173 5.62 2.95 7.96
N ALA A 174 6.88 2.73 8.28
CA ALA A 174 7.29 1.75 9.29
C ALA A 174 6.75 2.10 10.68
N GLY A 175 6.82 3.37 11.07
CA GLY A 175 6.25 3.86 12.32
C GLY A 175 4.73 3.68 12.38
N VAL A 176 4.02 4.02 11.30
CA VAL A 176 2.56 3.82 11.18
C VAL A 176 2.24 2.32 11.26
N TRP A 177 2.94 1.48 10.51
CA TRP A 177 2.75 0.03 10.57
C TRP A 177 2.92 -0.53 11.99
N ARG A 178 3.98 -0.10 12.68
CA ARG A 178 4.24 -0.53 14.06
C ARG A 178 3.11 -0.16 15.01
N SER A 179 2.64 1.09 14.97
CA SER A 179 1.66 1.63 15.90
C SER A 179 0.22 1.20 15.62
N THR A 180 -0.11 0.86 14.37
CA THR A 180 -1.47 0.48 13.97
C THR A 180 -1.82 -0.93 14.48
N PRO A 181 -2.98 -1.15 15.10
CA PRO A 181 -3.47 -2.49 15.45
C PRO A 181 -3.59 -3.41 14.24
N LEU A 182 -3.41 -4.72 14.46
CA LEU A 182 -3.50 -5.71 13.37
C LEU A 182 -4.86 -5.68 12.68
N ASP A 183 -5.95 -5.53 13.44
CA ASP A 183 -7.30 -5.55 12.86
C ASP A 183 -7.57 -4.34 11.97
N ASP A 184 -6.95 -3.18 12.26
CA ASP A 184 -7.04 -2.00 11.41
C ASP A 184 -6.24 -2.18 10.12
N LEU A 185 -5.03 -2.75 10.22
CA LEU A 185 -4.24 -3.14 9.05
C LEU A 185 -4.96 -4.18 8.17
N ARG A 186 -5.67 -5.14 8.78
CA ARG A 186 -6.46 -6.14 8.05
C ARG A 186 -7.65 -5.50 7.34
N ALA A 187 -8.36 -4.59 8.00
CA ALA A 187 -9.47 -3.84 7.42
C ALA A 187 -9.01 -3.02 6.22
N TRP A 188 -7.93 -2.27 6.38
CA TRP A 188 -7.32 -1.47 5.32
C TRP A 188 -6.86 -2.34 4.13
N ALA A 189 -6.14 -3.43 4.39
CA ALA A 189 -5.67 -4.31 3.32
C ALA A 189 -6.84 -4.97 2.57
N ALA A 190 -7.89 -5.40 3.29
CA ALA A 190 -9.10 -5.97 2.69
C ALA A 190 -9.83 -4.95 1.81
N TRP A 191 -9.97 -3.70 2.30
CA TRP A 191 -10.53 -2.59 1.54
C TRP A 191 -9.78 -2.36 0.23
N HIS A 192 -8.45 -2.20 0.28
CA HIS A 192 -7.64 -1.94 -0.91
C HIS A 192 -7.70 -3.08 -1.94
N VAL A 193 -7.83 -4.33 -1.50
CA VAL A 193 -8.06 -5.46 -2.41
C VAL A 193 -9.42 -5.36 -3.09
N VAL A 194 -10.49 -5.05 -2.37
CA VAL A 194 -11.83 -4.87 -2.93
C VAL A 194 -11.85 -3.69 -3.89
N HIS A 195 -11.36 -2.52 -3.45
CA HIS A 195 -11.31 -1.30 -4.24
C HIS A 195 -10.54 -1.49 -5.55
N GLY A 196 -9.32 -2.04 -5.49
CA GLY A 196 -8.51 -2.29 -6.68
C GLY A 196 -9.08 -3.36 -7.63
N ARG A 197 -10.07 -4.15 -7.21
CA ARG A 197 -10.74 -5.18 -8.02
C ARG A 197 -12.16 -4.81 -8.40
N ALA A 198 -12.72 -3.73 -7.88
CA ALA A 198 -14.10 -3.31 -8.12
C ALA A 198 -14.50 -3.35 -9.61
N PRO A 199 -13.70 -2.87 -10.58
CA PRO A 199 -14.04 -2.94 -11.99
C PRO A 199 -14.14 -4.35 -12.59
N LEU A 200 -13.65 -5.37 -11.87
CA LEU A 200 -13.64 -6.78 -12.29
C LEU A 200 -14.67 -7.63 -11.52
N LEU A 201 -15.45 -7.03 -10.64
CA LEU A 201 -16.46 -7.70 -9.82
C LEU A 201 -17.85 -7.56 -10.45
N SER A 202 -18.92 -7.92 -9.70
CA SER A 202 -20.29 -7.79 -10.18
C SER A 202 -20.71 -6.34 -10.42
N SER A 203 -21.84 -6.14 -11.14
CA SER A 203 -22.37 -4.80 -11.47
C SER A 203 -22.49 -3.88 -10.27
N ASP A 204 -22.89 -4.41 -9.10
CA ASP A 204 -23.08 -3.61 -7.88
C ASP A 204 -21.77 -2.95 -7.44
N PHE A 205 -20.64 -3.65 -7.58
CA PHE A 205 -19.31 -3.07 -7.30
C PHE A 205 -18.89 -2.05 -8.34
N VAL A 206 -19.20 -2.30 -9.61
CA VAL A 206 -18.87 -1.37 -10.71
C VAL A 206 -19.69 -0.09 -10.59
N GLU A 207 -20.98 -0.20 -10.26
CA GLU A 207 -21.88 0.95 -10.08
C GLU A 207 -21.52 1.78 -8.84
N GLU A 208 -21.00 1.14 -7.78
CA GLU A 208 -20.54 1.83 -6.58
C GLU A 208 -19.09 2.35 -6.74
N SER A 209 -18.38 2.02 -7.79
CA SER A 209 -16.97 2.38 -7.98
C SER A 209 -16.78 3.91 -7.96
N PHE A 210 -15.86 4.37 -7.12
CA PHE A 210 -15.55 5.79 -6.88
C PHE A 210 -14.57 6.35 -7.91
#